data_c868c9a60d6f9bb78dfe3c1371e54991
#
_entry.id   c868c9a60d6f9bb78dfe3c1371e54991
#
_cell.length_a   1.000
_cell.length_b   1.000
_cell.length_c   1.000
_cell.angle_alpha   90.00
_cell.angle_beta   90.00
_cell.angle_gamma   90.00
#
_symmetry.space_group_name_H-M   'P 1'
#
loop_
_entity.id
_entity.type
_entity.pdbx_description
1 polymer ?
#
loop_
_entity_poly.entity_id
_entity_poly.type
_entity_poly.pdbx_seq_one_letter_code
_entity_poly.pdbx_strand_id
1 'polypeptide(L)'
;MAQAPARYDEFAEWYERWIGDAPPLIAAHSGLLPAVTGERVLDIACGQGRMSRYLARLGADVAGVDISAAMLGKARAVGPEDITYIHADVTRHPAWWDGRPFGGCTCELALMDIDDLAGTLSTVTTVLRPGGWFVASIVHPCFPGSERGRSSWPSGEGYEYEGWWTSPDHNPEGVRIRVGATHRKLSTVLNALHDAGLEAERFVEPPAPVPTYLLWRCRRR
;
A
#
# COMPACT_ATOMS: atom_id res chain seq x y z
N MET A 1 -11.59 -19.07 13.10
CA MET A 1 -12.49 -18.61 12.02
C MET A 1 -11.66 -18.56 10.75
N ALA A 2 -12.16 -19.08 9.62
CA ALA A 2 -11.46 -18.99 8.34
C ALA A 2 -11.28 -17.51 7.96
N GLN A 3 -10.12 -17.16 7.46
CA GLN A 3 -9.81 -15.82 6.93
C GLN A 3 -10.68 -15.58 5.70
N ALA A 4 -11.28 -14.40 5.57
CA ALA A 4 -11.99 -14.03 4.34
C ALA A 4 -11.01 -14.09 3.16
N PRO A 5 -11.45 -14.58 1.96
CA PRO A 5 -10.59 -14.60 0.80
C PRO A 5 -10.12 -13.19 0.46
N ALA A 6 -8.84 -13.06 0.14
CA ALA A 6 -8.27 -11.79 -0.28
C ALA A 6 -8.88 -11.37 -1.61
N ARG A 7 -9.27 -10.10 -1.76
CA ARG A 7 -9.90 -9.58 -2.99
C ARG A 7 -9.09 -9.81 -4.26
N TYR A 8 -7.77 -9.93 -4.14
CA TYR A 8 -6.86 -10.15 -5.26
C TYR A 8 -6.65 -11.62 -5.64
N ASP A 9 -7.06 -12.60 -4.81
CA ASP A 9 -6.82 -14.02 -5.10
C ASP A 9 -7.45 -14.46 -6.43
N GLU A 10 -8.68 -14.03 -6.70
CA GLU A 10 -9.39 -14.36 -7.95
C GLU A 10 -8.85 -13.60 -9.17
N PHE A 11 -8.14 -12.49 -8.96
CA PHE A 11 -7.69 -11.59 -10.01
C PHE A 11 -6.17 -11.54 -10.21
N ALA A 12 -5.40 -12.36 -9.48
CA ALA A 12 -3.94 -12.29 -9.49
C ALA A 12 -3.33 -12.42 -10.89
N GLU A 13 -3.83 -13.36 -11.72
CA GLU A 13 -3.39 -13.54 -13.11
C GLU A 13 -3.73 -12.33 -14.01
N TRP A 14 -4.93 -11.79 -13.85
CA TRP A 14 -5.36 -10.61 -14.59
C TRP A 14 -4.56 -9.39 -14.17
N TYR A 15 -4.36 -9.19 -12.85
CA TYR A 15 -3.64 -8.05 -12.30
C TYR A 15 -2.18 -8.01 -12.76
N GLU A 16 -1.50 -9.14 -12.81
CA GLU A 16 -0.14 -9.25 -13.32
C GLU A 16 -0.04 -8.77 -14.77
N ARG A 17 -0.96 -9.20 -15.64
CA ARG A 17 -1.01 -8.75 -17.03
C ARG A 17 -1.38 -7.27 -17.16
N TRP A 18 -2.33 -6.81 -16.32
CA TRP A 18 -2.81 -5.43 -16.34
C TRP A 18 -1.75 -4.44 -15.89
N ILE A 19 -1.02 -4.75 -14.82
CA ILE A 19 0.02 -3.84 -14.29
C ILE A 19 1.27 -3.86 -15.20
N GLY A 20 1.52 -4.97 -15.93
CA GLY A 20 2.64 -5.13 -16.85
C GLY A 20 3.98 -4.77 -16.21
N ASP A 21 4.91 -4.25 -17.03
CA ASP A 21 6.23 -3.77 -16.59
C ASP A 21 6.21 -2.32 -16.12
N ALA A 22 5.02 -1.68 -16.06
CA ALA A 22 4.93 -0.28 -15.71
C ALA A 22 5.55 -0.02 -14.32
N PRO A 23 6.49 0.93 -14.19
CA PRO A 23 7.09 1.30 -12.90
C PRO A 23 6.37 2.52 -12.29
N PRO A 24 5.04 2.52 -12.09
CA PRO A 24 4.32 3.79 -12.03
C PRO A 24 4.68 4.64 -10.82
N LEU A 25 4.93 4.05 -9.66
CA LEU A 25 5.19 4.84 -8.47
C LEU A 25 6.54 4.58 -7.80
N ILE A 26 7.30 3.58 -8.24
CA ILE A 26 8.62 3.29 -7.66
C ILE A 26 9.53 4.54 -7.73
N ALA A 27 9.52 5.29 -8.85
CA ALA A 27 10.28 6.52 -8.98
C ALA A 27 9.83 7.61 -7.98
N ALA A 28 8.53 7.75 -7.76
CA ALA A 28 8.01 8.70 -6.76
C ALA A 28 8.31 8.25 -5.32
N HIS A 29 8.20 6.95 -5.04
CA HIS A 29 8.60 6.38 -3.75
C HIS A 29 10.10 6.57 -3.49
N SER A 30 10.95 6.38 -4.51
CA SER A 30 12.40 6.54 -4.36
C SER A 30 12.81 7.91 -3.84
N GLY A 31 12.07 8.97 -4.20
CA GLY A 31 12.27 10.33 -3.69
C GLY A 31 11.86 10.52 -2.22
N LEU A 32 11.13 9.56 -1.64
CA LEU A 32 10.71 9.57 -0.24
C LEU A 32 11.51 8.60 0.62
N LEU A 33 12.12 7.56 0.04
CA LEU A 33 12.91 6.59 0.78
C LEU A 33 14.19 7.25 1.32
N PRO A 34 14.55 7.03 2.60
CA PRO A 34 15.90 7.31 3.08
C PRO A 34 16.89 6.28 2.52
N ALA A 35 18.15 6.36 2.91
CA ALA A 35 19.12 5.29 2.64
C ALA A 35 18.65 4.00 3.35
N VAL A 36 18.52 2.90 2.58
CA VAL A 36 17.97 1.63 3.08
C VAL A 36 18.99 0.49 3.12
N THR A 37 20.22 0.72 2.62
CA THR A 37 21.30 -0.30 2.61
C THR A 37 21.59 -0.82 4.01
N GLY A 38 21.43 -2.14 4.21
CA GLY A 38 21.58 -2.79 5.50
C GLY A 38 20.44 -2.56 6.50
N GLU A 39 19.43 -1.77 6.15
CA GLU A 39 18.23 -1.58 6.98
C GLU A 39 17.27 -2.76 6.78
N ARG A 40 16.62 -3.17 7.86
CA ARG A 40 15.54 -4.14 7.81
C ARG A 40 14.22 -3.42 7.47
N VAL A 41 13.61 -3.76 6.35
CA VAL A 41 12.43 -3.08 5.82
C VAL A 41 11.27 -4.04 5.62
N LEU A 42 10.06 -3.63 6.06
CA LEU A 42 8.83 -4.37 5.83
C LEU A 42 8.04 -3.73 4.68
N ASP A 43 7.69 -4.55 3.68
CA ASP A 43 6.79 -4.15 2.60
C ASP A 43 5.37 -4.69 2.92
N ILE A 44 4.46 -3.79 3.28
CA ILE A 44 3.10 -4.09 3.73
C ILE A 44 2.17 -4.15 2.53
N ALA A 45 1.33 -5.21 2.48
CA ALA A 45 0.49 -5.54 1.34
C ALA A 45 1.33 -5.58 0.04
N CYS A 46 2.41 -6.35 0.10
CA CYS A 46 3.47 -6.37 -0.91
C CYS A 46 3.03 -6.94 -2.26
N GLY A 47 1.85 -7.58 -2.33
CA GLY A 47 1.31 -8.20 -3.54
C GLY A 47 2.32 -9.16 -4.17
N GLN A 48 2.60 -8.96 -5.46
CA GLN A 48 3.60 -9.74 -6.20
C GLN A 48 5.05 -9.30 -5.97
N GLY A 49 5.33 -8.50 -4.91
CA GLY A 49 6.67 -8.19 -4.43
C GLY A 49 7.47 -7.18 -5.26
N ARG A 50 6.83 -6.29 -6.01
CA ARG A 50 7.53 -5.30 -6.85
C ARG A 50 8.35 -4.32 -6.02
N MET A 51 7.76 -3.75 -4.98
CA MET A 51 8.45 -2.84 -4.06
C MET A 51 9.46 -3.62 -3.21
N SER A 52 9.12 -4.82 -2.76
CA SER A 52 10.05 -5.69 -2.03
C SER A 52 11.34 -5.93 -2.82
N ARG A 53 11.24 -6.31 -4.11
CA ARG A 53 12.42 -6.50 -4.98
C ARG A 53 13.18 -5.19 -5.24
N TYR A 54 12.49 -4.07 -5.33
CA TYR A 54 13.14 -2.76 -5.47
C TYR A 54 13.98 -2.43 -4.25
N LEU A 55 13.44 -2.59 -3.04
CA LEU A 55 14.13 -2.37 -1.78
C LEU A 55 15.34 -3.31 -1.61
N ALA A 56 15.19 -4.59 -1.96
CA ALA A 56 16.29 -5.55 -1.93
C ALA A 56 17.44 -5.15 -2.87
N ARG A 57 17.13 -4.66 -4.08
CA ARG A 57 18.17 -4.11 -5.00
C ARG A 57 18.88 -2.88 -4.45
N LEU A 58 18.28 -2.13 -3.55
CA LEU A 58 18.92 -1.02 -2.83
C LEU A 58 19.73 -1.50 -1.61
N GLY A 59 19.77 -2.81 -1.36
CA GLY A 59 20.57 -3.42 -0.28
C GLY A 59 19.85 -3.51 1.07
N ALA A 60 18.52 -3.42 1.10
CA ALA A 60 17.74 -3.65 2.32
C ALA A 60 17.57 -5.15 2.61
N ASP A 61 17.47 -5.51 3.92
CA ASP A 61 16.97 -6.81 4.40
C ASP A 61 15.43 -6.74 4.40
N VAL A 62 14.78 -7.41 3.43
CA VAL A 62 13.37 -7.19 3.13
C VAL A 62 12.49 -8.35 3.59
N ALA A 63 11.42 -8.01 4.30
CA ALA A 63 10.27 -8.88 4.49
C ALA A 63 9.05 -8.26 3.77
N GLY A 64 8.30 -9.06 3.02
CA GLY A 64 7.01 -8.66 2.43
C GLY A 64 5.88 -9.40 3.10
N VAL A 65 4.79 -8.72 3.45
CA VAL A 65 3.59 -9.31 4.03
C VAL A 65 2.38 -9.00 3.18
N ASP A 66 1.57 -10.02 2.90
CA ASP A 66 0.31 -9.86 2.16
C ASP A 66 -0.73 -10.89 2.63
N ILE A 67 -2.00 -10.54 2.49
CA ILE A 67 -3.13 -11.40 2.80
C ILE A 67 -3.46 -12.36 1.63
N SER A 68 -3.02 -12.07 0.41
CA SER A 68 -3.25 -12.87 -0.78
C SER A 68 -2.19 -13.94 -0.96
N ALA A 69 -2.57 -15.20 -0.79
CA ALA A 69 -1.68 -16.32 -1.05
C ALA A 69 -1.29 -16.41 -2.55
N ALA A 70 -2.21 -16.06 -3.46
CA ALA A 70 -1.97 -16.07 -4.90
C ALA A 70 -0.92 -15.02 -5.30
N MET A 71 -1.01 -13.80 -4.76
CA MET A 71 -0.04 -12.75 -5.00
C MET A 71 1.34 -13.12 -4.45
N LEU A 72 1.41 -13.68 -3.25
CA LEU A 72 2.67 -14.15 -2.67
C LEU A 72 3.28 -15.32 -3.47
N GLY A 73 2.46 -16.18 -4.06
CA GLY A 73 2.93 -17.21 -4.98
C GLY A 73 3.69 -16.61 -6.17
N LYS A 74 3.15 -15.54 -6.76
CA LYS A 74 3.82 -14.78 -7.84
C LYS A 74 5.08 -14.08 -7.37
N ALA A 75 5.05 -13.47 -6.18
CA ALA A 75 6.21 -12.80 -5.61
C ALA A 75 7.40 -13.75 -5.46
N ARG A 76 7.15 -14.96 -4.93
CA ARG A 76 8.18 -16.01 -4.76
C ARG A 76 8.69 -16.55 -6.09
N ALA A 77 7.83 -16.66 -7.12
CA ALA A 77 8.20 -17.18 -8.43
C ALA A 77 9.19 -16.26 -9.19
N VAL A 78 9.16 -14.96 -8.94
CA VAL A 78 9.95 -13.95 -9.68
C VAL A 78 11.06 -13.34 -8.81
N GLY A 79 10.93 -13.41 -7.49
CA GLY A 79 11.82 -12.74 -6.55
C GLY A 79 13.15 -13.46 -6.33
N PRO A 80 14.18 -12.76 -5.83
CA PRO A 80 15.35 -13.40 -5.26
C PRO A 80 14.94 -14.18 -4.00
N GLU A 81 15.69 -15.25 -3.70
CA GLU A 81 15.40 -16.17 -2.59
C GLU A 81 15.58 -15.55 -1.19
N ASP A 82 16.28 -14.43 -1.10
CA ASP A 82 16.61 -13.73 0.14
C ASP A 82 15.48 -12.82 0.66
N ILE A 83 14.39 -12.61 -0.10
CA ILE A 83 13.23 -11.87 0.39
C ILE A 83 12.29 -12.82 1.14
N THR A 84 12.01 -12.50 2.41
CA THR A 84 11.05 -13.26 3.20
C THR A 84 9.63 -12.82 2.91
N TYR A 85 8.79 -13.70 2.34
CA TYR A 85 7.37 -13.41 2.09
C TYR A 85 6.47 -14.10 3.12
N ILE A 86 5.61 -13.32 3.80
CA ILE A 86 4.75 -13.72 4.92
C ILE A 86 3.28 -13.63 4.49
N HIS A 87 2.53 -14.72 4.65
CA HIS A 87 1.10 -14.74 4.41
C HIS A 87 0.37 -14.38 5.71
N ALA A 88 -0.11 -13.14 5.83
CA ALA A 88 -0.78 -12.66 7.03
C ALA A 88 -1.69 -11.46 6.76
N ASP A 89 -2.64 -11.25 7.66
CA ASP A 89 -3.51 -10.09 7.72
C ASP A 89 -2.84 -9.00 8.57
N VAL A 90 -2.46 -7.89 7.94
CA VAL A 90 -1.78 -6.76 8.58
C VAL A 90 -2.69 -5.89 9.45
N THR A 91 -4.01 -6.10 9.40
CA THR A 91 -4.95 -5.39 10.26
C THR A 91 -4.99 -5.98 11.68
N ARG A 92 -4.37 -7.14 11.89
CA ARG A 92 -4.37 -7.86 13.15
C ARG A 92 -3.02 -7.77 13.84
N HIS A 93 -3.02 -7.97 15.17
CA HIS A 93 -1.78 -8.05 15.93
C HIS A 93 -0.76 -8.95 15.21
N PRO A 94 0.49 -8.50 14.98
CA PRO A 94 1.46 -9.17 14.13
C PRO A 94 2.10 -10.40 14.80
N ALA A 95 1.31 -11.44 15.06
CA ALA A 95 1.80 -12.72 15.60
C ALA A 95 2.84 -13.42 14.70
N TRP A 96 2.94 -12.99 13.43
CA TRP A 96 3.92 -13.43 12.46
C TRP A 96 5.30 -12.75 12.62
N TRP A 97 5.37 -11.67 13.40
CA TRP A 97 6.59 -10.89 13.61
C TRP A 97 7.50 -11.55 14.65
N ASP A 98 8.79 -11.58 14.36
CA ASP A 98 9.83 -12.19 15.20
C ASP A 98 10.29 -11.31 16.37
N GLY A 99 9.69 -10.15 16.58
CA GLY A 99 10.04 -9.20 17.64
C GLY A 99 11.24 -8.30 17.32
N ARG A 100 11.98 -8.54 16.24
CA ARG A 100 13.07 -7.64 15.83
C ARG A 100 12.51 -6.46 15.04
N PRO A 101 12.69 -5.21 15.50
CA PRO A 101 12.08 -4.06 14.87
C PRO A 101 12.61 -3.81 13.46
N PHE A 102 11.72 -3.28 12.60
CA PHE A 102 12.08 -2.78 11.29
C PHE A 102 12.55 -1.32 11.38
N GLY A 103 13.54 -0.94 10.55
CA GLY A 103 13.99 0.43 10.37
C GLY A 103 13.01 1.25 9.55
N GLY A 104 12.29 0.59 8.64
CA GLY A 104 11.29 1.20 7.80
C GLY A 104 10.17 0.26 7.37
N CYS A 105 9.04 0.86 6.99
CA CYS A 105 7.93 0.17 6.33
C CYS A 105 7.56 0.88 5.03
N THR A 106 7.14 0.12 4.02
CA THR A 106 6.48 0.63 2.81
C THR A 106 5.06 0.06 2.69
N CYS A 107 4.17 0.82 2.03
CA CYS A 107 2.84 0.33 1.62
C CYS A 107 2.47 1.03 0.30
N GLU A 108 2.67 0.35 -0.83
CA GLU A 108 2.46 0.92 -2.15
C GLU A 108 1.05 0.63 -2.66
N LEU A 109 0.22 1.68 -2.82
CA LEU A 109 -1.13 1.60 -3.40
C LEU A 109 -2.03 0.51 -2.82
N ALA A 110 -1.95 0.27 -1.51
CA ALA A 110 -2.70 -0.80 -0.88
C ALA A 110 -3.61 -0.35 0.28
N LEU A 111 -3.34 0.79 0.94
CA LEU A 111 -4.17 1.22 2.08
C LEU A 111 -5.64 1.46 1.72
N MET A 112 -5.96 1.78 0.46
CA MET A 112 -7.33 1.86 -0.03
C MET A 112 -7.96 0.50 -0.31
N ASP A 113 -7.19 -0.57 -0.34
CA ASP A 113 -7.67 -1.95 -0.50
C ASP A 113 -7.86 -2.64 0.87
N ILE A 114 -7.47 -1.97 1.95
CA ILE A 114 -7.56 -2.46 3.33
C ILE A 114 -8.66 -1.69 4.07
N ASP A 115 -9.66 -2.41 4.59
CA ASP A 115 -10.82 -1.78 5.25
C ASP A 115 -10.48 -1.21 6.63
N ASP A 116 -9.63 -1.89 7.40
CA ASP A 116 -9.18 -1.44 8.73
C ASP A 116 -7.85 -0.69 8.64
N LEU A 117 -7.93 0.61 8.36
CA LEU A 117 -6.77 1.51 8.33
C LEU A 117 -6.10 1.61 9.71
N ALA A 118 -6.89 1.73 10.78
CA ALA A 118 -6.37 1.89 12.14
C ALA A 118 -5.59 0.65 12.60
N GLY A 119 -6.13 -0.57 12.36
CA GLY A 119 -5.43 -1.82 12.63
C GLY A 119 -4.13 -1.95 11.85
N THR A 120 -4.13 -1.55 10.57
CA THR A 120 -2.90 -1.55 9.74
C THR A 120 -1.86 -0.60 10.31
N LEU A 121 -2.23 0.65 10.63
CA LEU A 121 -1.29 1.63 11.16
C LEU A 121 -0.78 1.25 12.58
N SER A 122 -1.61 0.58 13.37
CA SER A 122 -1.20 -0.02 14.65
C SER A 122 -0.13 -1.10 14.45
N THR A 123 -0.28 -1.95 13.43
CA THR A 123 0.76 -2.94 13.07
C THR A 123 2.05 -2.22 12.64
N VAL A 124 1.96 -1.20 11.76
CA VAL A 124 3.12 -0.40 11.33
C VAL A 124 3.88 0.13 12.54
N THR A 125 3.20 0.78 13.47
CA THR A 125 3.85 1.37 14.65
C THR A 125 4.34 0.32 15.64
N THR A 126 3.73 -0.85 15.71
CA THR A 126 4.19 -1.95 16.55
C THR A 126 5.53 -2.49 16.07
N VAL A 127 5.68 -2.72 14.77
CA VAL A 127 6.86 -3.39 14.19
C VAL A 127 8.03 -2.45 13.89
N LEU A 128 7.77 -1.15 13.69
CA LEU A 128 8.82 -0.13 13.47
C LEU A 128 9.61 0.13 14.77
N ARG A 129 10.93 0.37 14.67
CA ARG A 129 11.69 0.96 15.77
C ARG A 129 11.24 2.41 16.04
N PRO A 130 11.42 2.96 17.26
CA PRO A 130 11.28 4.41 17.49
C PRO A 130 12.14 5.18 16.48
N GLY A 131 11.59 6.26 15.92
CA GLY A 131 12.23 7.00 14.83
C GLY A 131 12.31 6.26 13.49
N GLY A 132 11.73 5.08 13.35
CA GLY A 132 11.61 4.37 12.08
C GLY A 132 10.68 5.10 11.11
N TRP A 133 10.86 4.89 9.82
CA TRP A 133 10.10 5.58 8.78
C TRP A 133 9.00 4.72 8.18
N PHE A 134 7.92 5.36 7.73
CA PHE A 134 6.83 4.76 6.98
C PHE A 134 6.59 5.55 5.70
N VAL A 135 6.76 4.91 4.54
CA VAL A 135 6.50 5.48 3.21
C VAL A 135 5.33 4.75 2.59
N ALA A 136 4.29 5.49 2.23
CA ALA A 136 3.11 4.89 1.63
C ALA A 136 2.54 5.75 0.50
N SER A 137 1.67 5.13 -0.31
CA SER A 137 0.91 5.78 -1.35
C SER A 137 -0.52 5.27 -1.39
N ILE A 138 -1.42 6.16 -1.80
CA ILE A 138 -2.82 5.84 -2.09
C ILE A 138 -3.26 6.53 -3.38
N VAL A 139 -4.36 6.04 -3.96
CA VAL A 139 -5.14 6.86 -4.90
C VAL A 139 -5.57 8.14 -4.16
N HIS A 140 -5.40 9.29 -4.83
CA HIS A 140 -5.63 10.58 -4.18
C HIS A 140 -7.09 10.71 -3.69
N PRO A 141 -7.34 10.97 -2.40
CA PRO A 141 -8.69 11.01 -1.85
C PRO A 141 -9.62 12.01 -2.52
N CYS A 142 -9.08 13.17 -2.92
CA CYS A 142 -9.88 14.21 -3.57
C CYS A 142 -10.10 13.97 -5.07
N PHE A 143 -9.32 13.06 -5.69
CA PHE A 143 -9.36 12.80 -7.14
C PHE A 143 -9.26 11.28 -7.45
N PRO A 144 -10.08 10.44 -6.83
CA PRO A 144 -9.95 8.99 -6.98
C PRO A 144 -10.24 8.57 -8.43
N GLY A 145 -9.26 7.90 -9.05
CA GLY A 145 -9.42 7.34 -10.39
C GLY A 145 -9.57 8.36 -11.51
N SER A 146 -9.18 9.62 -11.29
CA SER A 146 -9.32 10.65 -12.29
C SER A 146 -8.30 10.53 -13.42
N GLU A 147 -8.60 9.73 -14.42
CA GLU A 147 -8.04 9.97 -15.75
C GLU A 147 -8.86 11.09 -16.41
N ARG A 148 -8.20 12.10 -16.95
CA ARG A 148 -8.79 13.22 -17.70
C ARG A 148 -9.77 14.12 -16.92
N GLY A 149 -9.57 14.32 -15.61
CA GLY A 149 -10.32 15.32 -14.85
C GLY A 149 -11.74 14.91 -14.43
N ARG A 150 -12.06 13.63 -14.51
CA ARG A 150 -13.30 13.08 -13.95
C ARG A 150 -12.96 12.26 -12.71
N SER A 151 -13.48 12.66 -11.56
CA SER A 151 -13.38 11.84 -10.34
C SER A 151 -14.32 10.64 -10.46
N SER A 152 -13.87 9.48 -10.00
CA SER A 152 -14.66 8.26 -9.94
C SER A 152 -15.15 7.99 -8.52
N TRP A 153 -15.64 9.02 -7.83
CA TRP A 153 -16.31 8.80 -6.55
C TRP A 153 -17.57 7.95 -6.73
N PRO A 154 -18.02 7.28 -5.66
CA PRO A 154 -19.28 6.56 -5.67
C PRO A 154 -20.39 7.40 -6.27
N SER A 155 -21.13 6.83 -7.20
CA SER A 155 -22.20 7.53 -7.92
C SER A 155 -23.22 8.12 -6.93
N GLY A 156 -23.38 9.45 -6.97
CA GLY A 156 -24.35 10.18 -6.14
C GLY A 156 -23.87 10.57 -4.74
N GLU A 157 -22.77 10.02 -4.24
CA GLU A 157 -22.33 10.26 -2.85
C GLU A 157 -21.19 11.29 -2.74
N GLY A 158 -20.32 11.35 -3.74
CA GLY A 158 -19.22 12.30 -3.79
C GLY A 158 -18.14 12.07 -2.72
N TYR A 159 -17.36 13.12 -2.45
CA TYR A 159 -16.22 13.09 -1.53
C TYR A 159 -16.59 12.79 -0.06
N GLU A 160 -17.78 13.16 0.37
CA GLU A 160 -18.22 12.98 1.76
C GLU A 160 -18.51 11.52 2.12
N TYR A 161 -18.78 10.66 1.16
CA TYR A 161 -18.95 9.24 1.40
C TYR A 161 -17.63 8.58 1.76
N GLU A 162 -17.59 7.84 2.86
CA GLU A 162 -16.46 7.00 3.23
C GLU A 162 -16.91 5.53 3.27
N GLY A 163 -16.21 4.68 2.56
CA GLY A 163 -16.52 3.27 2.47
C GLY A 163 -16.07 2.63 1.18
N TRP A 164 -16.39 1.36 1.03
CA TRP A 164 -16.01 0.60 -0.15
C TRP A 164 -16.85 0.98 -1.37
N TRP A 165 -16.21 1.08 -2.52
CA TRP A 165 -16.84 1.41 -3.79
C TRP A 165 -16.16 0.72 -4.96
N THR A 166 -16.87 0.61 -6.08
CA THR A 166 -16.36 0.19 -7.38
C THR A 166 -16.57 1.28 -8.42
N SER A 167 -15.77 1.31 -9.48
CA SER A 167 -15.84 2.32 -10.55
C SER A 167 -16.20 1.68 -11.90
N PRO A 168 -17.46 1.26 -12.11
CA PRO A 168 -17.84 0.59 -13.35
C PRO A 168 -17.89 1.53 -14.58
N ASP A 169 -18.16 2.83 -14.38
CA ASP A 169 -18.53 3.73 -15.48
C ASP A 169 -17.33 4.51 -16.06
N HIS A 170 -16.19 4.59 -15.38
CA HIS A 170 -15.13 5.52 -15.71
C HIS A 170 -13.85 4.86 -16.22
N ASN A 171 -13.61 3.60 -15.85
CA ASN A 171 -12.52 2.78 -16.35
C ASN A 171 -12.92 1.30 -16.32
N PRO A 172 -13.65 0.80 -17.32
CA PRO A 172 -14.17 -0.58 -17.33
C PRO A 172 -13.07 -1.65 -17.37
N GLU A 173 -11.83 -1.27 -17.69
CA GLU A 173 -10.67 -2.17 -17.67
C GLU A 173 -9.78 -1.96 -16.46
N GLY A 174 -10.12 -1.00 -15.60
CA GLY A 174 -9.31 -0.64 -14.43
C GLY A 174 -9.44 -1.62 -13.26
N VAL A 175 -8.43 -1.62 -12.39
CA VAL A 175 -8.41 -2.47 -11.19
C VAL A 175 -9.62 -2.21 -10.27
N ARG A 176 -10.10 -0.97 -10.21
CA ARG A 176 -11.18 -0.56 -9.28
C ARG A 176 -12.56 -1.11 -9.63
N ILE A 177 -12.80 -1.56 -10.86
CA ILE A 177 -14.05 -2.26 -11.21
C ILE A 177 -14.06 -3.69 -10.64
N ARG A 178 -12.90 -4.33 -10.48
CA ARG A 178 -12.77 -5.72 -10.04
C ARG A 178 -12.64 -5.84 -8.54
N VAL A 179 -11.72 -5.09 -7.94
CA VAL A 179 -11.39 -5.20 -6.52
C VAL A 179 -11.96 -4.05 -5.68
N GLY A 180 -12.53 -3.01 -6.33
CA GLY A 180 -13.02 -1.83 -5.64
C GLY A 180 -11.91 -1.04 -4.95
N ALA A 181 -12.31 -0.16 -4.05
CA ALA A 181 -11.45 0.54 -3.10
C ALA A 181 -12.28 1.05 -1.92
N THR A 182 -11.66 1.23 -0.78
CA THR A 182 -12.27 1.95 0.34
C THR A 182 -11.89 3.43 0.23
N HIS A 183 -12.85 4.27 -0.11
CA HIS A 183 -12.67 5.71 -0.08
C HIS A 183 -12.63 6.19 1.36
N ARG A 184 -11.68 7.07 1.65
CA ARG A 184 -11.56 7.83 2.90
C ARG A 184 -11.25 9.28 2.55
N LYS A 185 -11.82 10.21 3.29
CA LYS A 185 -11.48 11.62 3.14
C LYS A 185 -10.01 11.86 3.46
N LEU A 186 -9.41 12.86 2.86
CA LEU A 186 -8.02 13.25 3.13
C LEU A 186 -7.80 13.46 4.64
N SER A 187 -8.73 14.17 5.30
CA SER A 187 -8.68 14.40 6.74
C SER A 187 -8.68 13.11 7.56
N THR A 188 -9.48 12.11 7.15
CA THR A 188 -9.53 10.80 7.82
C THR A 188 -8.18 10.08 7.72
N VAL A 189 -7.54 10.11 6.55
CA VAL A 189 -6.21 9.50 6.37
C VAL A 189 -5.16 10.23 7.22
N LEU A 190 -5.12 11.56 7.18
CA LEU A 190 -4.12 12.35 7.92
C LEU A 190 -4.28 12.22 9.43
N ASN A 191 -5.53 12.24 9.94
CA ASN A 191 -5.81 12.04 11.36
C ASN A 191 -5.43 10.61 11.79
N ALA A 192 -5.73 9.60 11.00
CA ALA A 192 -5.34 8.22 11.33
C ALA A 192 -3.82 8.05 11.47
N LEU A 193 -3.02 8.70 10.61
CA LEU A 193 -1.56 8.72 10.75
C LEU A 193 -1.13 9.38 12.06
N HIS A 194 -1.71 10.55 12.37
CA HIS A 194 -1.42 11.28 13.60
C HIS A 194 -1.76 10.46 14.85
N ASP A 195 -2.95 9.87 14.90
CA ASP A 195 -3.47 9.10 16.03
C ASP A 195 -2.66 7.81 16.25
N ALA A 196 -2.12 7.24 15.18
CA ALA A 196 -1.21 6.11 15.25
C ALA A 196 0.21 6.49 15.73
N GLY A 197 0.51 7.78 15.99
CA GLY A 197 1.84 8.24 16.38
C GLY A 197 2.84 8.29 15.21
N LEU A 198 2.35 8.44 14.00
CA LEU A 198 3.15 8.65 12.79
C LEU A 198 3.21 10.14 12.46
N GLU A 199 4.36 10.76 12.68
CA GLU A 199 4.59 12.16 12.37
C GLU A 199 4.95 12.35 10.91
N ALA A 200 4.15 13.15 10.20
CA ALA A 200 4.35 13.41 8.79
C ALA A 200 5.60 14.28 8.55
N GLU A 201 6.53 13.79 7.73
CA GLU A 201 7.72 14.52 7.31
C GLU A 201 7.54 15.15 5.92
N ARG A 202 6.84 14.46 5.02
CA ARG A 202 6.67 14.91 3.64
C ARG A 202 5.44 14.27 2.98
N PHE A 203 4.74 15.09 2.18
CA PHE A 203 3.73 14.64 1.23
C PHE A 203 4.18 14.97 -0.19
N VAL A 204 3.82 14.11 -1.14
CA VAL A 204 4.14 14.28 -2.57
C VAL A 204 2.92 13.90 -3.41
N GLU A 205 2.59 14.77 -4.34
CA GLU A 205 1.68 14.50 -5.44
C GLU A 205 2.52 14.44 -6.72
N PRO A 206 2.68 13.27 -7.34
CA PRO A 206 3.46 13.15 -8.59
C PRO A 206 2.87 14.06 -9.68
N PRO A 207 3.72 14.69 -10.51
CA PRO A 207 3.26 15.59 -11.56
C PRO A 207 2.27 14.91 -12.51
N ALA A 208 1.07 15.46 -12.61
CA ALA A 208 0.00 15.03 -13.50
C ALA A 208 -0.97 16.21 -13.72
N PRO A 209 -1.77 16.23 -14.80
CA PRO A 209 -2.80 17.28 -14.99
C PRO A 209 -3.79 17.36 -13.83
N VAL A 210 -4.08 16.21 -13.20
CA VAL A 210 -4.84 16.10 -11.96
C VAL A 210 -4.09 15.13 -11.07
N PRO A 211 -3.83 15.43 -9.78
CA PRO A 211 -3.10 14.54 -8.90
C PRO A 211 -3.91 13.27 -8.66
N THR A 212 -3.44 12.15 -9.21
CA THR A 212 -4.11 10.84 -9.09
C THR A 212 -3.64 10.05 -7.89
N TYR A 213 -2.48 10.40 -7.34
CA TYR A 213 -1.86 9.71 -6.22
C TYR A 213 -1.39 10.70 -5.17
N LEU A 214 -1.49 10.28 -3.92
CA LEU A 214 -0.89 10.94 -2.77
C LEU A 214 0.11 9.99 -2.14
N LEU A 215 1.35 10.45 -1.98
CA LEU A 215 2.41 9.72 -1.30
C LEU A 215 2.85 10.49 -0.06
N TRP A 216 3.37 9.77 0.93
CA TRP A 216 3.95 10.43 2.11
C TRP A 216 5.09 9.63 2.73
N ARG A 217 5.90 10.33 3.49
CA ARG A 217 6.79 9.76 4.48
C ARG A 217 6.41 10.28 5.86
N CYS A 218 6.26 9.35 6.78
CA CYS A 218 6.10 9.62 8.20
C CYS A 218 7.24 9.00 9.01
N ARG A 219 7.40 9.46 10.23
CA ARG A 219 8.30 8.90 11.22
C ARG A 219 7.53 8.43 12.45
N ARG A 220 7.84 7.25 12.98
CA ARG A 220 7.29 6.78 14.25
C ARG A 220 7.85 7.66 15.38
N ARG A 221 6.96 8.22 16.22
CA ARG A 221 7.31 8.90 17.48
C ARG A 221 7.97 7.98 18.48
#